data_6ae1b1b2d41ef35c0c2053abe27d8c12
#
_entry.id   6ae1b1b2d41ef35c0c2053abe27d8c12
#
_cell.length_a   1.000
_cell.length_b   1.000
_cell.length_c   1.000
_cell.angle_alpha   90.00
_cell.angle_beta   90.00
_cell.angle_gamma   90.00
#
_symmetry.space_group_name_H-M   'P 1'
#
loop_
_entity.id
_entity.type
_entity.pdbx_description
1 polymer ?
#
loop_
_entity_poly.entity_id
_entity_poly.type
_entity_poly.pdbx_seq_one_letter_code
_entity_poly.pdbx_strand_id
1 'polypeptide(L)'
;AKLWRELAELPTVFVPPLHAREGLEKYNLRIARELSLDGPYPMHSVWTTPRGAFGKTLLLELQRGCARSCSYCTLPQCFGRMRFRKFEAVEKAVDDITARFDIPQAGLVTPEAGDYPFIAPLLAKLREKEIGVSFASLRLDRLTPDMITATSESGRRSVTVAPETGSDGLRFACGKKFTNDLVVEKLAMARGLGIDKAKLYFMVGLPGETDEDVSAITALCRRIIDETGLALTLSVNPFVPKPRTPWSAENFAEVRTIKGKYEKIKKEMRSITKKTPQLRLTGVKEAEAEFRLAWYGYKESAALAAAVENGETRLPEGDRARAAEEIARFI
;
A
#
# COMPACT_ATOMS: atom_id res chain seq x y z
N ALA A 1 -7.11 -33.68 -15.78
CA ALA A 1 -6.82 -33.23 -17.16
C ALA A 1 -8.04 -32.64 -17.86
N LYS A 2 -9.23 -33.28 -17.81
CA LYS A 2 -10.46 -32.81 -18.49
C LYS A 2 -10.92 -31.46 -17.93
N LEU A 3 -11.07 -31.34 -16.61
CA LEU A 3 -11.47 -30.10 -15.94
C LEU A 3 -10.53 -28.90 -16.29
N TRP A 4 -9.24 -29.13 -16.37
CA TRP A 4 -8.29 -28.07 -16.70
C TRP A 4 -8.47 -27.56 -18.14
N ARG A 5 -8.82 -28.44 -19.07
CA ARG A 5 -9.14 -28.03 -20.44
C ARG A 5 -10.42 -27.22 -20.50
N GLU A 6 -11.46 -27.67 -19.82
CA GLU A 6 -12.73 -26.94 -19.71
C GLU A 6 -12.54 -25.56 -19.07
N LEU A 7 -11.72 -25.45 -18.03
CA LEU A 7 -11.38 -24.16 -17.40
C LEU A 7 -10.57 -23.26 -18.32
N ALA A 8 -9.65 -23.82 -19.12
CA ALA A 8 -8.82 -23.05 -20.04
C ALA A 8 -9.59 -22.47 -21.23
N GLU A 9 -10.76 -23.01 -21.56
CA GLU A 9 -11.65 -22.45 -22.57
C GLU A 9 -12.39 -21.18 -22.09
N LEU A 10 -12.42 -20.96 -20.75
CA LEU A 10 -13.03 -19.75 -20.19
C LEU A 10 -12.09 -18.55 -20.37
N PRO A 11 -12.51 -17.48 -21.04
CA PRO A 11 -11.61 -16.39 -21.39
C PRO A 11 -11.05 -15.58 -20.18
N THR A 12 -11.59 -15.82 -18.99
CA THR A 12 -11.17 -15.14 -17.76
C THR A 12 -10.41 -16.04 -16.79
N VAL A 13 -10.14 -17.29 -17.20
CA VAL A 13 -9.45 -18.27 -16.36
C VAL A 13 -8.08 -18.60 -16.95
N PHE A 14 -7.05 -18.30 -16.19
CA PHE A 14 -5.68 -18.68 -16.51
C PHE A 14 -5.34 -20.01 -15.85
N VAL A 15 -5.01 -21.03 -16.66
CA VAL A 15 -4.60 -22.36 -16.22
C VAL A 15 -3.11 -22.57 -16.55
N PRO A 16 -2.18 -22.22 -15.63
CA PRO A 16 -0.74 -22.16 -15.94
C PRO A 16 -0.18 -23.40 -16.65
N PRO A 17 -0.45 -24.65 -16.21
CA PRO A 17 0.13 -25.83 -16.85
C PRO A 17 -0.26 -26.02 -18.32
N LEU A 18 -1.45 -25.57 -18.72
CA LEU A 18 -1.91 -25.66 -20.10
C LEU A 18 -1.42 -24.47 -20.93
N HIS A 19 -1.66 -23.26 -20.47
CA HIS A 19 -1.29 -22.05 -21.16
C HIS A 19 0.23 -21.93 -21.35
N ALA A 20 1.02 -22.35 -20.35
CA ALA A 20 2.48 -22.40 -20.46
C ALA A 20 2.97 -23.35 -21.55
N ARG A 21 2.31 -24.52 -21.68
CA ARG A 21 2.70 -25.55 -22.63
C ARG A 21 2.21 -25.27 -24.05
N GLU A 22 0.98 -24.77 -24.19
CA GLU A 22 0.30 -24.65 -25.47
C GLU A 22 0.43 -23.27 -26.13
N GLY A 23 0.91 -22.26 -25.36
CA GLY A 23 1.05 -20.88 -25.80
C GLY A 23 -0.20 -20.04 -25.48
N LEU A 24 0.02 -18.78 -25.06
CA LEU A 24 -1.08 -17.86 -24.69
C LEU A 24 -1.90 -17.42 -25.89
N GLU A 25 -1.28 -17.36 -27.06
CA GLU A 25 -1.90 -16.94 -28.31
C GLU A 25 -3.04 -17.86 -28.78
N LYS A 26 -3.04 -19.11 -28.30
CA LYS A 26 -4.07 -20.10 -28.57
C LYS A 26 -5.38 -19.83 -27.83
N TYR A 27 -5.33 -19.02 -26.78
CA TYR A 27 -6.46 -18.74 -25.89
C TYR A 27 -6.83 -17.27 -25.93
N ASN A 28 -8.13 -16.98 -25.97
CA ASN A 28 -8.63 -15.59 -25.92
C ASN A 28 -8.77 -15.12 -24.48
N LEU A 29 -7.63 -15.02 -23.78
CA LEU A 29 -7.62 -14.62 -22.37
C LEU A 29 -7.94 -13.13 -22.21
N ARG A 30 -8.78 -12.83 -21.22
CA ARG A 30 -9.19 -11.45 -20.85
C ARG A 30 -9.05 -11.25 -19.36
N ILE A 31 -8.71 -10.03 -18.96
CA ILE A 31 -8.76 -9.66 -17.54
C ILE A 31 -10.23 -9.47 -17.14
N ALA A 32 -10.72 -10.36 -16.25
CA ALA A 32 -12.00 -10.17 -15.62
C ALA A 32 -11.91 -9.12 -14.52
N ARG A 33 -12.81 -8.17 -14.51
CA ARG A 33 -12.95 -7.18 -13.44
C ARG A 33 -14.41 -7.06 -13.06
N GLU A 34 -14.72 -7.26 -11.78
CA GLU A 34 -16.02 -6.88 -11.26
C GLU A 34 -16.11 -5.34 -11.25
N LEU A 35 -17.01 -4.82 -12.05
CA LEU A 35 -17.19 -3.37 -12.21
C LEU A 35 -18.15 -2.79 -11.18
N SER A 36 -19.11 -3.58 -10.70
CA SER A 36 -20.00 -3.18 -9.62
C SER A 36 -19.46 -3.62 -8.26
N LEU A 37 -19.53 -2.74 -7.27
CA LEU A 37 -19.31 -3.11 -5.87
C LEU A 37 -20.63 -3.51 -5.17
N ASP A 38 -21.76 -3.37 -5.85
CA ASP A 38 -23.10 -3.70 -5.32
C ASP A 38 -23.51 -5.15 -5.60
N GLY A 39 -22.55 -6.01 -6.01
CA GLY A 39 -22.77 -7.43 -6.28
C GLY A 39 -23.00 -8.27 -5.01
N PRO A 40 -23.25 -9.59 -5.17
CA PRO A 40 -23.63 -10.48 -4.07
C PRO A 40 -22.48 -10.78 -3.08
N TYR A 41 -21.32 -10.21 -3.30
CA TYR A 41 -20.15 -10.45 -2.46
C TYR A 41 -20.19 -9.61 -1.19
N PRO A 42 -19.84 -10.18 -0.03
CA PRO A 42 -19.83 -9.43 1.22
C PRO A 42 -18.80 -8.29 1.13
N MET A 43 -19.21 -7.11 1.59
CA MET A 43 -18.31 -5.93 1.68
C MET A 43 -17.46 -5.92 2.94
N HIS A 44 -17.57 -6.94 3.76
CA HIS A 44 -16.89 -7.02 5.05
C HIS A 44 -16.30 -8.41 5.28
N SER A 45 -15.37 -8.52 6.21
CA SER A 45 -14.87 -9.82 6.64
C SER A 45 -15.99 -10.66 7.24
N VAL A 46 -16.13 -11.90 6.76
CA VAL A 46 -17.13 -12.87 7.24
C VAL A 46 -16.72 -13.44 8.61
N TRP A 47 -15.40 -13.50 8.85
CA TRP A 47 -14.83 -14.05 10.08
C TRP A 47 -13.95 -13.01 10.77
N THR A 48 -14.11 -12.90 12.08
CA THR A 48 -13.18 -12.20 12.97
C THR A 48 -12.69 -13.16 14.03
N THR A 49 -11.40 -13.13 14.36
CA THR A 49 -10.82 -14.01 15.36
C THR A 49 -9.68 -13.30 16.10
N PRO A 50 -9.55 -13.42 17.43
CA PRO A 50 -8.45 -12.84 18.16
C PRO A 50 -7.08 -13.39 17.74
N ARG A 51 -7.04 -14.53 17.05
CA ARG A 51 -5.81 -15.18 16.52
C ARG A 51 -5.43 -14.71 15.11
N GLY A 52 -6.25 -13.92 14.46
CA GLY A 52 -5.94 -13.38 13.11
C GLY A 52 -5.05 -12.15 13.18
N ALA A 53 -4.44 -11.80 12.05
CA ALA A 53 -3.57 -10.62 11.92
C ALA A 53 -4.27 -9.30 12.30
N PHE A 54 -5.58 -9.23 12.15
CA PHE A 54 -6.40 -8.06 12.47
C PHE A 54 -7.20 -8.21 13.77
N GLY A 55 -7.01 -9.33 14.50
CA GLY A 55 -7.75 -9.59 15.73
C GLY A 55 -9.27 -9.61 15.52
N LYS A 56 -10.02 -9.06 16.46
CA LYS A 56 -11.49 -8.92 16.37
C LYS A 56 -11.94 -7.70 15.53
N THR A 57 -11.12 -7.24 14.59
CA THR A 57 -11.46 -6.11 13.72
C THR A 57 -12.34 -6.55 12.57
N LEU A 58 -13.50 -5.91 12.40
CA LEU A 58 -14.31 -6.02 11.21
C LEU A 58 -13.64 -5.27 10.07
N LEU A 59 -13.18 -5.96 9.02
CA LEU A 59 -12.67 -5.31 7.83
C LEU A 59 -13.85 -4.91 6.93
N LEU A 60 -13.98 -3.63 6.63
CA LEU A 60 -15.08 -3.06 5.86
C LEU A 60 -14.54 -2.44 4.57
N GLU A 61 -14.87 -3.04 3.43
CA GLU A 61 -14.45 -2.54 2.12
C GLU A 61 -15.34 -1.37 1.69
N LEU A 62 -14.73 -0.20 1.50
CA LEU A 62 -15.43 1.02 1.09
C LEU A 62 -15.30 1.30 -0.39
N GLN A 63 -14.12 0.99 -0.97
CA GLN A 63 -13.84 1.30 -2.38
C GLN A 63 -12.77 0.39 -2.96
N ARG A 64 -12.76 0.27 -4.28
CA ARG A 64 -11.74 -0.39 -5.09
C ARG A 64 -11.21 0.52 -6.17
N GLY A 65 -9.94 0.31 -6.54
CA GLY A 65 -9.26 1.20 -7.48
C GLY A 65 -8.86 2.51 -6.82
N CYS A 66 -8.11 3.32 -7.53
CA CYS A 66 -7.60 4.59 -7.05
C CYS A 66 -7.68 5.64 -8.14
N ALA A 67 -8.07 6.87 -7.78
CA ALA A 67 -8.09 8.01 -8.68
C ALA A 67 -6.70 8.65 -8.88
N ARG A 68 -5.67 8.12 -8.19
CA ARG A 68 -4.31 8.65 -8.21
C ARG A 68 -3.46 7.93 -9.25
N SER A 69 -2.43 8.63 -9.72
CA SER A 69 -1.46 8.13 -10.70
C SER A 69 -0.04 8.16 -10.13
N CYS A 70 0.15 7.64 -8.90
CA CYS A 70 1.48 7.56 -8.31
C CYS A 70 2.39 6.70 -9.18
N SER A 71 3.58 7.23 -9.52
CA SER A 71 4.48 6.67 -10.53
C SER A 71 4.99 5.25 -10.22
N TYR A 72 4.93 4.83 -8.97
CA TYR A 72 5.40 3.54 -8.46
C TYR A 72 4.28 2.54 -8.13
N CYS A 73 3.00 2.95 -8.22
CA CYS A 73 1.90 2.18 -7.64
C CYS A 73 1.16 1.34 -8.67
N THR A 74 1.05 0.03 -8.41
CA THR A 74 0.33 -0.93 -9.27
C THR A 74 -1.19 -0.90 -9.08
N LEU A 75 -1.69 -0.27 -8.02
CA LEU A 75 -3.09 -0.37 -7.61
C LEU A 75 -4.08 0.08 -8.70
N PRO A 76 -3.87 1.20 -9.43
CA PRO A 76 -4.74 1.57 -10.54
C PRO A 76 -4.75 0.52 -11.66
N GLN A 77 -3.61 -0.18 -11.85
CA GLN A 77 -3.48 -1.22 -12.88
C GLN A 77 -4.20 -2.51 -12.47
N CYS A 78 -4.14 -2.86 -11.19
CA CYS A 78 -4.79 -4.08 -10.68
C CYS A 78 -6.32 -3.92 -10.59
N PHE A 79 -6.79 -2.77 -10.10
CA PHE A 79 -8.21 -2.57 -9.77
C PHE A 79 -8.93 -1.60 -10.71
N GLY A 80 -8.20 -0.90 -11.60
CA GLY A 80 -8.77 0.06 -12.54
C GLY A 80 -9.26 1.34 -11.88
N ARG A 81 -10.30 1.94 -12.48
CA ARG A 81 -10.90 3.19 -11.98
C ARG A 81 -11.43 3.05 -10.57
N MET A 82 -11.37 4.13 -9.81
CA MET A 82 -11.96 4.19 -8.48
C MET A 82 -13.47 3.97 -8.55
N ARG A 83 -13.96 3.08 -7.71
CA ARG A 83 -15.37 2.79 -7.47
C ARG A 83 -15.57 2.72 -5.97
N PHE A 84 -16.68 3.18 -5.49
CA PHE A 84 -17.01 3.18 -4.07
C PHE A 84 -18.40 2.61 -3.82
N ARG A 85 -18.61 2.07 -2.64
CA ARG A 85 -19.88 1.57 -2.18
C ARG A 85 -20.77 2.74 -1.76
N LYS A 86 -22.04 2.65 -2.05
CA LYS A 86 -23.03 3.63 -1.58
C LYS A 86 -23.11 3.63 -0.06
N PHE A 87 -23.33 4.79 0.52
CA PHE A 87 -23.37 4.92 1.98
C PHE A 87 -24.45 4.04 2.61
N GLU A 88 -25.65 4.00 2.03
CA GLU A 88 -26.79 3.23 2.52
C GLU A 88 -26.47 1.72 2.58
N ALA A 89 -25.70 1.21 1.63
CA ALA A 89 -25.28 -0.20 1.63
C ALA A 89 -24.27 -0.48 2.75
N VAL A 90 -23.33 0.45 2.98
CA VAL A 90 -22.34 0.33 4.06
C VAL A 90 -22.99 0.46 5.42
N GLU A 91 -23.88 1.43 5.60
CA GLU A 91 -24.65 1.66 6.82
C GLU A 91 -25.49 0.42 7.18
N LYS A 92 -26.25 -0.11 6.20
CA LYS A 92 -27.02 -1.33 6.40
C LYS A 92 -26.14 -2.51 6.82
N ALA A 93 -24.96 -2.68 6.19
CA ALA A 93 -24.05 -3.76 6.56
C ALA A 93 -23.53 -3.59 8.01
N VAL A 94 -23.22 -2.37 8.43
CA VAL A 94 -22.81 -2.08 9.82
C VAL A 94 -23.95 -2.44 10.77
N ASP A 95 -25.19 -2.00 10.49
CA ASP A 95 -26.35 -2.29 11.34
C ASP A 95 -26.66 -3.80 11.42
N ASP A 96 -26.65 -4.50 10.27
CA ASP A 96 -26.92 -5.96 10.21
C ASP A 96 -25.88 -6.77 11.02
N ILE A 97 -24.61 -6.34 11.00
CA ILE A 97 -23.54 -7.04 11.72
C ILE A 97 -23.61 -6.75 13.21
N THR A 98 -23.77 -5.48 13.59
CA THR A 98 -23.82 -5.08 14.98
C THR A 98 -25.06 -5.57 15.72
N ALA A 99 -26.15 -5.87 15.00
CA ALA A 99 -27.32 -6.54 15.56
C ALA A 99 -27.06 -8.00 15.99
N ARG A 100 -25.97 -8.61 15.46
CA ARG A 100 -25.67 -10.04 15.67
C ARG A 100 -24.38 -10.27 16.47
N PHE A 101 -23.44 -9.35 16.38
CA PHE A 101 -22.10 -9.53 16.90
C PHE A 101 -21.63 -8.26 17.61
N ASP A 102 -20.90 -8.45 18.70
CA ASP A 102 -20.14 -7.40 19.35
C ASP A 102 -18.89 -7.10 18.53
N ILE A 103 -18.85 -5.92 17.92
CA ILE A 103 -17.76 -5.46 17.05
C ILE A 103 -17.07 -4.27 17.70
N PRO A 104 -15.93 -4.48 18.37
CA PRO A 104 -15.23 -3.40 19.06
C PRO A 104 -14.52 -2.45 18.11
N GLN A 105 -14.20 -2.89 16.88
CA GLN A 105 -13.40 -2.12 15.94
C GLN A 105 -13.70 -2.45 14.47
N ALA A 106 -13.74 -1.42 13.63
CA ALA A 106 -13.77 -1.51 12.18
C ALA A 106 -12.42 -1.07 11.57
N GLY A 107 -11.89 -1.87 10.65
CA GLY A 107 -10.76 -1.54 9.80
C GLY A 107 -11.27 -1.16 8.42
N LEU A 108 -11.05 0.08 8.00
CA LEU A 108 -11.54 0.58 6.72
C LEU A 108 -10.61 0.12 5.58
N VAL A 109 -11.13 -0.77 4.73
CA VAL A 109 -10.40 -1.31 3.57
C VAL A 109 -10.66 -0.41 2.37
N THR A 110 -9.67 0.40 2.08
CA THR A 110 -9.71 1.40 1.02
C THR A 110 -8.29 1.79 0.62
N PRO A 111 -8.02 2.10 -0.65
CA PRO A 111 -6.74 2.65 -1.07
C PRO A 111 -6.42 4.00 -0.43
N GLU A 112 -7.46 4.84 -0.23
CA GLU A 112 -7.38 6.13 0.42
C GLU A 112 -8.73 6.49 1.05
N ALA A 113 -8.76 6.53 2.37
CA ALA A 113 -10.01 6.76 3.11
C ALA A 113 -10.58 8.16 2.89
N GLY A 114 -9.71 9.17 2.74
CA GLY A 114 -10.13 10.55 2.50
C GLY A 114 -10.69 10.81 1.09
N ASP A 115 -10.59 9.84 0.18
CA ASP A 115 -11.23 9.90 -1.14
C ASP A 115 -12.63 9.24 -1.14
N TYR A 116 -13.02 8.57 -0.06
CA TYR A 116 -14.38 8.03 0.08
C TYR A 116 -15.38 9.15 0.34
N PRO A 117 -16.36 9.37 -0.56
CA PRO A 117 -17.24 10.56 -0.46
C PRO A 117 -18.07 10.64 0.83
N PHE A 118 -18.30 9.49 1.45
CA PHE A 118 -19.15 9.36 2.64
C PHE A 118 -18.32 9.05 3.90
N ILE A 119 -17.06 9.44 3.94
CA ILE A 119 -16.19 9.15 5.10
C ILE A 119 -16.74 9.80 6.38
N ALA A 120 -17.15 11.06 6.33
CA ALA A 120 -17.65 11.77 7.50
C ALA A 120 -18.94 11.13 8.09
N PRO A 121 -20.01 10.87 7.31
CA PRO A 121 -21.19 10.18 7.83
C PRO A 121 -20.89 8.75 8.30
N LEU A 122 -19.95 8.03 7.67
CA LEU A 122 -19.53 6.72 8.15
C LEU A 122 -18.86 6.80 9.52
N LEU A 123 -17.95 7.75 9.72
CA LEU A 123 -17.29 7.95 11.01
C LEU A 123 -18.30 8.32 12.11
N ALA A 124 -19.29 9.16 11.79
CA ALA A 124 -20.38 9.49 12.71
C ALA A 124 -21.20 8.24 13.08
N LYS A 125 -21.54 7.40 12.10
CA LYS A 125 -22.28 6.15 12.32
C LYS A 125 -21.49 5.16 13.20
N LEU A 126 -20.20 4.99 12.94
CA LEU A 126 -19.37 4.09 13.75
C LEU A 126 -19.21 4.61 15.18
N ARG A 127 -19.12 5.91 15.37
CA ARG A 127 -19.11 6.55 16.70
C ARG A 127 -20.42 6.32 17.45
N GLU A 128 -21.57 6.50 16.78
CA GLU A 128 -22.91 6.22 17.35
C GLU A 128 -23.02 4.77 17.87
N LYS A 129 -22.39 3.84 17.16
CA LYS A 129 -22.35 2.41 17.52
C LYS A 129 -21.22 2.05 18.48
N GLU A 130 -20.47 3.01 18.99
CA GLU A 130 -19.29 2.82 19.87
C GLU A 130 -18.21 1.92 19.24
N ILE A 131 -18.12 1.89 17.91
CA ILE A 131 -17.15 1.09 17.16
C ILE A 131 -15.91 1.94 16.89
N GLY A 132 -14.76 1.50 17.40
CA GLY A 132 -13.48 2.11 17.12
C GLY A 132 -13.10 1.96 15.64
N VAL A 133 -12.31 2.93 15.12
CA VAL A 133 -11.90 2.95 13.70
C VAL A 133 -10.40 2.77 13.57
N SER A 134 -9.98 2.01 12.56
CA SER A 134 -8.59 1.96 12.14
C SER A 134 -8.43 2.20 10.65
N PHE A 135 -7.41 2.99 10.32
CA PHE A 135 -6.96 3.25 8.96
C PHE A 135 -5.62 2.55 8.73
N ALA A 136 -5.40 2.03 7.51
CA ALA A 136 -4.14 1.38 7.16
C ALA A 136 -3.01 2.42 7.01
N SER A 137 -3.19 3.39 6.13
CA SER A 137 -2.35 4.57 5.93
C SER A 137 -3.20 5.70 5.39
N LEU A 138 -2.78 6.93 5.65
CA LEU A 138 -3.53 8.13 5.29
C LEU A 138 -2.65 9.03 4.41
N ARG A 139 -3.25 9.58 3.36
CA ARG A 139 -2.61 10.63 2.58
C ARG A 139 -2.76 11.97 3.30
N LEU A 140 -1.67 12.69 3.42
CA LEU A 140 -1.64 13.96 4.12
C LEU A 140 -2.56 15.02 3.49
N ASP A 141 -2.62 15.06 2.15
CA ASP A 141 -3.49 15.99 1.41
C ASP A 141 -4.99 15.63 1.49
N ARG A 142 -5.35 14.50 2.11
CA ARG A 142 -6.73 14.05 2.34
C ARG A 142 -7.06 13.87 3.82
N LEU A 143 -6.11 14.11 4.69
CA LEU A 143 -6.27 13.98 6.13
C LEU A 143 -7.19 15.06 6.67
N THR A 144 -8.30 14.66 7.28
CA THR A 144 -9.29 15.56 7.89
C THR A 144 -9.26 15.50 9.42
N PRO A 145 -9.72 16.55 10.11
CA PRO A 145 -9.87 16.52 11.57
C PRO A 145 -10.73 15.34 12.06
N ASP A 146 -11.84 15.03 11.37
CA ASP A 146 -12.75 13.93 11.76
C ASP A 146 -12.05 12.56 11.73
N MET A 147 -11.19 12.31 10.73
CA MET A 147 -10.42 11.07 10.65
C MET A 147 -9.43 10.93 11.81
N ILE A 148 -8.80 12.03 12.19
CA ILE A 148 -7.87 12.05 13.33
C ILE A 148 -8.63 11.90 14.65
N THR A 149 -9.74 12.60 14.82
CA THR A 149 -10.59 12.49 16.01
C THR A 149 -11.09 11.05 16.17
N ALA A 150 -11.60 10.42 15.10
CA ALA A 150 -12.04 9.03 15.14
C ALA A 150 -10.89 8.06 15.48
N THR A 151 -9.66 8.34 15.02
CA THR A 151 -8.46 7.57 15.39
C THR A 151 -8.16 7.71 16.88
N SER A 152 -8.17 8.93 17.40
CA SER A 152 -7.86 9.25 18.80
C SER A 152 -8.93 8.68 19.75
N GLU A 153 -10.21 8.85 19.44
CA GLU A 153 -11.35 8.30 20.19
C GLU A 153 -11.34 6.76 20.24
N SER A 154 -10.79 6.12 19.19
CA SER A 154 -10.57 4.66 19.18
C SER A 154 -9.40 4.20 20.05
N GLY A 155 -8.87 5.05 20.92
CA GLY A 155 -7.72 4.76 21.79
C GLY A 155 -6.37 4.71 21.08
N ARG A 156 -6.30 5.10 19.81
CA ARG A 156 -5.07 5.08 19.03
C ARG A 156 -4.38 6.44 19.08
N ARG A 157 -3.13 6.44 19.47
CA ARG A 157 -2.31 7.66 19.62
C ARG A 157 -1.28 7.80 18.50
N SER A 158 -1.46 7.08 17.39
CA SER A 158 -0.51 7.05 16.27
C SER A 158 -1.22 7.12 14.93
N VAL A 159 -0.68 7.93 14.02
CA VAL A 159 -1.09 7.96 12.61
C VAL A 159 0.03 7.42 11.72
N THR A 160 -0.35 6.81 10.60
CA THR A 160 0.59 6.35 9.57
C THR A 160 0.35 7.13 8.29
N VAL A 161 1.38 7.81 7.82
CA VAL A 161 1.35 8.63 6.59
C VAL A 161 2.55 8.34 5.70
N ALA A 162 2.44 8.64 4.43
CA ALA A 162 3.45 8.32 3.43
C ALA A 162 3.89 9.56 2.64
N PRO A 163 4.87 10.34 3.14
CA PRO A 163 5.50 11.41 2.37
C PRO A 163 6.28 10.92 1.16
N GLU A 164 6.77 9.68 1.18
CA GLU A 164 7.58 8.93 0.22
C GLU A 164 9.02 9.44 0.10
N THR A 165 9.23 10.75 0.08
CA THR A 165 10.55 11.38 -0.05
C THR A 165 10.64 12.61 0.84
N GLY A 166 11.88 13.09 1.07
CA GLY A 166 12.14 14.29 1.87
C GLY A 166 11.92 15.59 1.12
N SER A 167 12.07 15.60 -0.21
CA SER A 167 11.96 16.81 -1.02
C SER A 167 10.62 16.90 -1.77
N ASP A 168 10.14 18.12 -1.97
CA ASP A 168 8.89 18.38 -2.68
C ASP A 168 8.99 18.03 -4.15
N GLY A 169 10.11 18.34 -4.80
CA GLY A 169 10.34 18.08 -6.23
C GLY A 169 10.24 16.58 -6.54
N LEU A 170 10.96 15.76 -5.79
CA LEU A 170 10.93 14.30 -5.96
C LEU A 170 9.56 13.71 -5.56
N ARG A 171 8.90 14.28 -4.55
CA ARG A 171 7.52 13.90 -4.16
C ARG A 171 6.54 14.17 -5.29
N PHE A 172 6.67 15.29 -6.00
CA PHE A 172 5.83 15.59 -7.15
C PHE A 172 6.08 14.62 -8.31
N ALA A 173 7.33 14.22 -8.54
CA ALA A 173 7.68 13.17 -9.52
C ALA A 173 7.07 11.81 -9.14
N CYS A 174 6.95 11.50 -7.86
CA CYS A 174 6.21 10.34 -7.35
C CYS A 174 4.69 10.40 -7.61
N GLY A 175 4.14 11.54 -8.07
CA GLY A 175 2.70 11.74 -8.24
C GLY A 175 1.97 12.16 -6.95
N LYS A 176 2.70 12.62 -5.93
CA LYS A 176 2.13 13.15 -4.68
C LYS A 176 2.33 14.66 -4.61
N LYS A 177 1.31 15.41 -5.02
CA LYS A 177 1.37 16.87 -5.19
C LYS A 177 1.04 17.61 -3.90
N PHE A 178 1.87 17.43 -2.87
CA PHE A 178 1.81 18.22 -1.63
C PHE A 178 3.22 18.50 -1.11
N THR A 179 3.37 19.58 -0.37
CA THR A 179 4.65 20.11 0.10
C THR A 179 5.01 19.64 1.51
N ASN A 180 6.25 19.85 1.93
CA ASN A 180 6.68 19.63 3.30
C ASN A 180 5.92 20.52 4.30
N ASP A 181 5.50 21.72 3.89
CA ASP A 181 4.67 22.60 4.75
C ASP A 181 3.34 21.94 5.07
N LEU A 182 2.67 21.35 4.05
CA LEU A 182 1.44 20.59 4.29
C LEU A 182 1.66 19.39 5.19
N VAL A 183 2.80 18.68 5.03
CA VAL A 183 3.15 17.55 5.92
C VAL A 183 3.18 18.00 7.38
N VAL A 184 3.89 19.09 7.66
CA VAL A 184 4.02 19.64 9.02
C VAL A 184 2.69 20.15 9.55
N GLU A 185 1.94 20.93 8.75
CA GLU A 185 0.59 21.44 9.09
C GLU A 185 -0.35 20.29 9.51
N LYS A 186 -0.44 19.24 8.69
CA LYS A 186 -1.35 18.12 8.97
C LYS A 186 -0.93 17.31 10.19
N LEU A 187 0.36 17.16 10.42
CA LEU A 187 0.87 16.50 11.62
C LEU A 187 0.71 17.35 12.88
N ALA A 188 0.82 18.68 12.78
CA ALA A 188 0.50 19.61 13.87
C ALA A 188 -0.99 19.54 14.23
N MET A 189 -1.88 19.54 13.24
CA MET A 189 -3.32 19.29 13.43
C MET A 189 -3.55 17.96 14.16
N ALA A 190 -2.91 16.88 13.71
CA ALA A 190 -3.05 15.56 14.35
C ALA A 190 -2.57 15.58 15.81
N ARG A 191 -1.47 16.29 16.09
CA ARG A 191 -0.97 16.49 17.47
C ARG A 191 -2.00 17.20 18.34
N GLY A 192 -2.60 18.28 17.84
CA GLY A 192 -3.66 19.03 18.54
C GLY A 192 -4.90 18.19 18.85
N LEU A 193 -5.18 17.17 18.05
CA LEU A 193 -6.31 16.25 18.20
C LEU A 193 -5.95 14.96 18.94
N GLY A 194 -4.84 14.92 19.68
CA GLY A 194 -4.52 13.85 20.61
C GLY A 194 -3.60 12.76 20.06
N ILE A 195 -3.01 12.92 18.89
CA ILE A 195 -1.99 12.00 18.37
C ILE A 195 -0.62 12.34 18.98
N ASP A 196 0.09 11.33 19.46
CA ASP A 196 1.43 11.48 20.07
C ASP A 196 2.55 10.98 19.17
N LYS A 197 2.23 10.12 18.20
CA LYS A 197 3.21 9.42 17.35
C LYS A 197 2.79 9.50 15.87
N ALA A 198 3.79 9.63 14.99
CA ALA A 198 3.56 9.46 13.56
C ALA A 198 4.53 8.42 12.99
N LYS A 199 4.00 7.49 12.19
CA LYS A 199 4.79 6.59 11.37
C LYS A 199 4.85 7.15 9.96
N LEU A 200 6.07 7.40 9.48
CA LEU A 200 6.33 7.97 8.16
C LEU A 200 6.93 6.92 7.25
N TYR A 201 6.34 6.74 6.06
CA TYR A 201 6.91 5.89 5.03
C TYR A 201 7.73 6.73 4.05
N PHE A 202 8.95 6.26 3.78
CA PHE A 202 9.85 6.81 2.79
C PHE A 202 10.39 5.72 1.88
N MET A 203 10.77 6.11 0.67
CA MET A 203 11.51 5.27 -0.27
C MET A 203 12.87 5.90 -0.55
N VAL A 204 13.84 5.05 -0.90
CA VAL A 204 15.16 5.44 -1.40
C VAL A 204 15.49 4.64 -2.66
N GLY A 205 16.34 5.21 -3.52
CA GLY A 205 16.64 4.62 -4.82
C GLY A 205 15.59 4.93 -5.87
N LEU A 206 14.88 6.03 -5.70
CA LEU A 206 13.90 6.55 -6.66
C LEU A 206 14.61 7.09 -7.91
N PRO A 207 13.95 7.05 -9.09
CA PRO A 207 14.46 7.67 -10.30
C PRO A 207 14.76 9.16 -10.09
N GLY A 208 15.99 9.59 -10.45
CA GLY A 208 16.42 10.96 -10.29
C GLY A 208 16.73 11.42 -8.86
N GLU A 209 16.69 10.51 -7.87
CA GLU A 209 16.96 10.84 -6.47
C GLU A 209 18.43 11.25 -6.24
N THR A 210 18.63 12.41 -5.67
CA THR A 210 19.94 12.94 -5.30
C THR A 210 20.29 12.69 -3.83
N ASP A 211 21.52 12.98 -3.45
CA ASP A 211 21.95 12.91 -2.05
C ASP A 211 21.28 13.99 -1.17
N GLU A 212 20.92 15.11 -1.77
CA GLU A 212 20.15 16.19 -1.13
C GLU A 212 18.71 15.73 -0.82
N ASP A 213 18.07 14.99 -1.72
CA ASP A 213 16.74 14.43 -1.50
C ASP A 213 16.74 13.43 -0.32
N VAL A 214 17.81 12.63 -0.21
CA VAL A 214 18.00 11.72 0.93
C VAL A 214 18.19 12.48 2.24
N SER A 215 19.02 13.54 2.25
CA SER A 215 19.20 14.40 3.43
C SER A 215 17.93 15.16 3.80
N ALA A 216 17.09 15.51 2.81
CA ALA A 216 15.81 16.17 3.03
C ALA A 216 14.84 15.30 3.86
N ILE A 217 14.97 13.97 3.84
CA ILE A 217 14.20 13.07 4.73
C ILE A 217 14.48 13.42 6.20
N THR A 218 15.74 13.55 6.55
CA THR A 218 16.17 13.87 7.92
C THR A 218 15.78 15.29 8.31
N ALA A 219 15.93 16.23 7.38
CA ALA A 219 15.52 17.63 7.59
C ALA A 219 14.02 17.75 7.86
N LEU A 220 13.19 17.06 7.07
CA LEU A 220 11.73 17.00 7.29
C LEU A 220 11.38 16.39 8.66
N CYS A 221 12.02 15.29 9.04
CA CYS A 221 11.77 14.67 10.34
C CYS A 221 12.16 15.59 11.51
N ARG A 222 13.27 16.30 11.41
CA ARG A 222 13.69 17.31 12.40
C ARG A 222 12.64 18.40 12.52
N ARG A 223 12.21 18.97 11.39
CA ARG A 223 11.20 20.00 11.34
C ARG A 223 9.88 19.54 11.99
N ILE A 224 9.40 18.33 11.67
CA ILE A 224 8.19 17.77 12.29
C ILE A 224 8.36 17.69 13.82
N ILE A 225 9.48 17.17 14.31
CA ILE A 225 9.72 17.05 15.76
C ILE A 225 9.76 18.41 16.43
N ASP A 226 10.48 19.36 15.84
CA ASP A 226 10.65 20.71 16.42
C ASP A 226 9.35 21.48 16.47
N GLU A 227 8.51 21.41 15.43
CA GLU A 227 7.25 22.17 15.34
C GLU A 227 6.08 21.47 16.03
N THR A 228 6.04 20.13 16.07
CA THR A 228 4.86 19.39 16.58
C THR A 228 5.10 18.64 17.90
N GLY A 229 6.36 18.33 18.20
CA GLY A 229 6.72 17.47 19.33
C GLY A 229 6.29 16.01 19.20
N LEU A 230 5.87 15.54 18.02
CA LEU A 230 5.51 14.14 17.76
C LEU A 230 6.71 13.20 17.90
N ALA A 231 6.49 12.01 18.44
CA ALA A 231 7.46 10.92 18.33
C ALA A 231 7.35 10.28 16.94
N LEU A 232 8.48 10.12 16.25
CA LEU A 232 8.48 9.59 14.88
C LEU A 232 9.00 8.15 14.81
N THR A 233 8.37 7.36 13.96
CA THR A 233 8.90 6.10 13.45
C THR A 233 9.03 6.22 11.94
N LEU A 234 10.23 6.07 11.40
CA LEU A 234 10.47 6.04 9.97
C LEU A 234 10.54 4.60 9.48
N SER A 235 9.79 4.31 8.44
CA SER A 235 9.93 3.07 7.67
C SER A 235 10.49 3.46 6.30
N VAL A 236 11.76 3.11 6.05
CA VAL A 236 12.44 3.43 4.79
C VAL A 236 12.66 2.16 3.99
N ASN A 237 12.10 2.14 2.78
CA ASN A 237 12.11 1.00 1.90
C ASN A 237 12.87 1.33 0.62
N PRO A 238 13.60 0.38 0.00
CA PRO A 238 14.08 0.57 -1.36
C PRO A 238 12.91 0.70 -2.33
N PHE A 239 13.05 1.56 -3.32
CA PHE A 239 12.10 1.61 -4.42
C PHE A 239 12.20 0.30 -5.24
N VAL A 240 11.07 -0.35 -5.46
CA VAL A 240 10.95 -1.56 -6.27
C VAL A 240 10.11 -1.25 -7.50
N PRO A 241 10.71 -1.15 -8.68
CA PRO A 241 9.98 -0.99 -9.94
C PRO A 241 8.99 -2.13 -10.16
N LYS A 242 7.73 -1.80 -10.38
CA LYS A 242 6.65 -2.78 -10.58
C LYS A 242 6.14 -2.76 -12.02
N PRO A 243 5.71 -3.90 -12.56
CA PRO A 243 5.08 -3.96 -13.88
C PRO A 243 3.90 -2.98 -14.00
N ARG A 244 3.70 -2.43 -15.21
CA ARG A 244 2.56 -1.57 -15.55
C ARG A 244 2.46 -0.26 -14.77
N THR A 245 3.48 0.14 -14.04
CA THR A 245 3.55 1.48 -13.44
C THR A 245 4.26 2.45 -14.38
N PRO A 246 4.07 3.77 -14.23
CA PRO A 246 4.86 4.75 -15.00
C PRO A 246 6.38 4.55 -14.88
N TRP A 247 6.85 4.08 -13.72
CA TRP A 247 8.26 3.78 -13.48
C TRP A 247 8.63 2.30 -13.69
N SER A 248 7.84 1.57 -14.47
CA SER A 248 8.11 0.15 -14.77
C SER A 248 9.39 -0.10 -15.57
N ALA A 249 9.84 0.89 -16.37
CA ALA A 249 11.07 0.79 -17.14
C ALA A 249 12.35 0.96 -16.29
N GLU A 250 12.23 1.53 -15.11
CA GLU A 250 13.35 1.78 -14.21
C GLU A 250 13.98 0.49 -13.69
N ASN A 251 15.25 0.57 -13.32
CA ASN A 251 15.95 -0.53 -12.69
C ASN A 251 15.89 -0.42 -11.17
N PHE A 252 16.00 -1.55 -10.49
CA PHE A 252 16.28 -1.56 -9.06
C PHE A 252 17.68 -0.97 -8.82
N ALA A 253 17.77 -0.01 -7.91
CA ALA A 253 19.05 0.66 -7.62
C ALA A 253 20.06 -0.34 -7.05
N GLU A 254 21.33 -0.18 -7.37
CA GLU A 254 22.39 -1.06 -6.87
C GLU A 254 22.35 -1.19 -5.35
N VAL A 255 22.54 -2.41 -4.86
CA VAL A 255 22.54 -2.76 -3.43
C VAL A 255 23.52 -1.86 -2.64
N ARG A 256 24.68 -1.56 -3.22
CA ARG A 256 25.68 -0.67 -2.60
C ARG A 256 25.16 0.75 -2.44
N THR A 257 24.49 1.28 -3.46
CA THR A 257 23.88 2.62 -3.45
C THR A 257 22.84 2.74 -2.35
N ILE A 258 21.89 1.77 -2.28
CA ILE A 258 20.85 1.76 -1.26
C ILE A 258 21.44 1.68 0.15
N LYS A 259 22.45 0.82 0.36
CA LYS A 259 23.16 0.73 1.65
C LYS A 259 23.82 2.05 2.02
N GLY A 260 24.46 2.74 1.06
CA GLY A 260 25.04 4.06 1.27
C GLY A 260 24.00 5.09 1.73
N LYS A 261 22.82 5.13 1.08
CA LYS A 261 21.71 5.99 1.47
C LYS A 261 21.18 5.65 2.88
N TYR A 262 21.09 4.40 3.23
CA TYR A 262 20.70 3.96 4.57
C TYR A 262 21.69 4.43 5.64
N GLU A 263 23.00 4.29 5.39
CA GLU A 263 24.02 4.77 6.35
C GLU A 263 24.01 6.29 6.49
N LYS A 264 23.77 7.02 5.38
CA LYS A 264 23.59 8.47 5.42
C LYS A 264 22.40 8.85 6.31
N ILE A 265 21.22 8.25 6.09
CA ILE A 265 20.04 8.50 6.93
C ILE A 265 20.33 8.17 8.41
N LYS A 266 20.93 7.01 8.70
CA LYS A 266 21.28 6.63 10.07
C LYS A 266 22.20 7.65 10.74
N LYS A 267 23.24 8.11 10.02
CA LYS A 267 24.20 9.09 10.52
C LYS A 267 23.51 10.42 10.83
N GLU A 268 22.70 10.91 9.92
CA GLU A 268 22.02 12.19 10.06
C GLU A 268 20.92 12.15 11.14
N MET A 269 20.18 11.04 11.27
CA MET A 269 19.17 10.87 12.32
C MET A 269 19.74 10.92 13.74
N ARG A 270 21.00 10.49 13.95
CA ARG A 270 21.68 10.60 15.25
C ARG A 270 21.87 12.04 15.70
N SER A 271 21.83 13.01 14.79
CA SER A 271 21.94 14.44 15.12
C SER A 271 20.62 15.05 15.62
N ILE A 272 19.53 14.31 15.57
CA ILE A 272 18.23 14.71 16.13
C ILE A 272 18.19 14.27 17.60
N THR A 273 18.50 15.18 18.51
CA THR A 273 18.71 14.85 19.94
C THR A 273 17.46 14.93 20.80
N LYS A 274 16.49 15.78 20.46
CA LYS A 274 15.27 15.99 21.28
C LYS A 274 14.39 14.75 21.40
N LYS A 275 14.13 14.08 20.28
CA LYS A 275 13.35 12.83 20.19
C LYS A 275 13.88 12.06 18.99
N THR A 276 14.95 11.30 19.18
CA THR A 276 15.54 10.51 18.09
C THR A 276 14.49 9.59 17.47
N PRO A 277 14.23 9.71 16.16
CA PRO A 277 13.24 8.87 15.47
C PRO A 277 13.63 7.40 15.53
N GLN A 278 12.60 6.55 15.67
CA GLN A 278 12.77 5.11 15.49
C GLN A 278 12.92 4.80 14.00
N LEU A 279 13.99 4.11 13.61
CA LEU A 279 14.28 3.79 12.21
C LEU A 279 14.03 2.30 11.93
N ARG A 280 13.22 2.02 10.91
CA ARG A 280 12.96 0.68 10.39
C ARG A 280 13.35 0.66 8.92
N LEU A 281 14.32 -0.17 8.58
CA LEU A 281 14.85 -0.29 7.22
C LEU A 281 14.49 -1.67 6.67
N THR A 282 13.88 -1.72 5.49
CA THR A 282 13.67 -2.98 4.78
C THR A 282 15.00 -3.54 4.29
N GLY A 283 15.18 -4.84 4.41
CA GLY A 283 16.37 -5.54 3.91
C GLY A 283 16.56 -5.31 2.41
N VAL A 284 17.75 -4.84 2.00
CA VAL A 284 17.99 -4.52 0.58
C VAL A 284 17.91 -5.78 -0.30
N LYS A 285 18.39 -6.92 0.22
CA LYS A 285 18.28 -8.21 -0.49
C LYS A 285 16.83 -8.71 -0.61
N GLU A 286 16.01 -8.41 0.40
CA GLU A 286 14.58 -8.71 0.38
C GLU A 286 13.87 -7.89 -0.70
N ALA A 287 14.15 -6.59 -0.78
CA ALA A 287 13.60 -5.72 -1.81
C ALA A 287 14.10 -6.07 -3.22
N GLU A 288 15.36 -6.50 -3.36
CA GLU A 288 15.90 -7.02 -4.62
C GLU A 288 15.19 -8.32 -5.04
N ALA A 289 14.93 -9.21 -4.10
CA ALA A 289 14.14 -10.43 -4.36
C ALA A 289 12.70 -10.09 -4.77
N GLU A 290 12.06 -9.12 -4.10
CA GLU A 290 10.75 -8.61 -4.46
C GLU A 290 10.74 -8.04 -5.89
N PHE A 291 11.78 -7.27 -6.27
CA PHE A 291 11.93 -6.76 -7.64
C PHE A 291 11.97 -7.91 -8.65
N ARG A 292 12.80 -8.93 -8.42
CA ARG A 292 12.91 -10.08 -9.32
C ARG A 292 11.58 -10.83 -9.43
N LEU A 293 10.93 -11.12 -8.31
CA LEU A 293 9.64 -11.81 -8.26
C LEU A 293 8.51 -11.02 -8.93
N ALA A 294 8.54 -9.69 -8.85
CA ALA A 294 7.54 -8.84 -9.51
C ALA A 294 7.53 -8.96 -11.04
N TRP A 295 8.64 -9.44 -11.62
CA TRP A 295 8.82 -9.63 -13.06
C TRP A 295 8.83 -11.10 -13.49
N TYR A 296 8.48 -12.03 -12.59
CA TYR A 296 8.29 -13.42 -12.98
C TYR A 296 6.97 -13.59 -13.70
N GLY A 297 7.04 -14.25 -14.87
CA GLY A 297 5.89 -14.77 -15.58
C GLY A 297 5.55 -16.20 -15.16
N TYR A 298 4.58 -16.79 -15.83
CA TYR A 298 4.19 -18.18 -15.55
C TYR A 298 5.31 -19.20 -15.90
N LYS A 299 6.24 -18.86 -16.78
CA LYS A 299 7.36 -19.76 -17.17
C LYS A 299 8.38 -19.95 -16.05
N GLU A 300 8.55 -18.94 -15.19
CA GLU A 300 9.44 -19.03 -14.03
C GLU A 300 8.85 -19.84 -12.88
N SER A 301 7.54 -20.10 -12.89
CA SER A 301 6.85 -20.77 -11.78
C SER A 301 7.42 -22.17 -11.51
N ALA A 302 7.75 -22.95 -12.54
CA ALA A 302 8.33 -24.29 -12.39
C ALA A 302 9.74 -24.22 -11.79
N ALA A 303 10.57 -23.30 -12.27
CA ALA A 303 11.93 -23.10 -11.74
C ALA A 303 11.90 -22.61 -10.29
N LEU A 304 10.95 -21.72 -9.95
CA LEU A 304 10.76 -21.24 -8.58
C LEU A 304 10.31 -22.39 -7.65
N ALA A 305 9.37 -23.24 -8.09
CA ALA A 305 8.92 -24.38 -7.31
C ALA A 305 10.08 -25.35 -7.05
N ALA A 306 10.87 -25.68 -8.07
CA ALA A 306 12.04 -26.55 -7.92
C ALA A 306 13.09 -25.94 -6.97
N ALA A 307 13.36 -24.65 -7.06
CA ALA A 307 14.29 -23.96 -6.16
C ALA A 307 13.82 -24.03 -4.69
N VAL A 308 12.51 -23.84 -4.45
CA VAL A 308 11.92 -23.96 -3.10
C VAL A 308 12.01 -25.40 -2.58
N GLU A 309 11.66 -26.39 -3.39
CA GLU A 309 11.75 -27.82 -3.04
C GLU A 309 13.19 -28.25 -2.70
N ASN A 310 14.17 -27.71 -3.43
CA ASN A 310 15.58 -27.95 -3.19
C ASN A 310 16.18 -27.16 -2.03
N GLY A 311 15.41 -26.30 -1.38
CA GLY A 311 15.89 -25.42 -0.30
C GLY A 311 16.89 -24.35 -0.78
N GLU A 312 16.85 -23.99 -2.05
CA GLU A 312 17.72 -22.98 -2.63
C GLU A 312 17.36 -21.59 -2.09
N THR A 313 18.38 -20.82 -1.70
CA THR A 313 18.20 -19.44 -1.24
C THR A 313 18.31 -18.42 -2.37
N ARG A 314 18.77 -18.85 -3.55
CA ARG A 314 18.90 -18.00 -4.73
C ARG A 314 17.70 -18.18 -5.64
N LEU A 315 17.02 -17.07 -5.92
CA LEU A 315 15.92 -17.05 -6.88
C LEU A 315 16.44 -17.36 -8.31
N PRO A 316 15.68 -18.14 -9.11
CA PRO A 316 15.96 -18.32 -10.54
C PRO A 316 16.09 -16.98 -11.26
N GLU A 317 16.78 -16.97 -12.40
CA GLU A 317 16.82 -15.79 -13.24
C GLU A 317 15.50 -15.64 -14.00
N GLY A 318 14.92 -14.43 -13.94
CA GLY A 318 13.72 -14.07 -14.69
C GLY A 318 14.07 -13.28 -15.94
N ASP A 319 13.20 -13.32 -16.93
CA ASP A 319 13.31 -12.55 -18.16
C ASP A 319 12.30 -11.38 -18.11
N ARG A 320 12.79 -10.19 -17.72
CA ARG A 320 11.98 -8.99 -17.57
C ARG A 320 11.39 -8.52 -18.91
N ALA A 321 12.12 -8.62 -19.99
CA ALA A 321 11.65 -8.20 -21.30
C ALA A 321 10.46 -9.06 -21.73
N ARG A 322 10.62 -10.39 -21.61
CA ARG A 322 9.54 -11.34 -21.88
C ARG A 322 8.32 -11.10 -20.96
N ALA A 323 8.55 -10.92 -19.65
CA ALA A 323 7.46 -10.63 -18.72
C ALA A 323 6.69 -9.37 -19.09
N ALA A 324 7.38 -8.32 -19.53
CA ALA A 324 6.75 -7.09 -20.02
C ALA A 324 5.90 -7.34 -21.27
N GLU A 325 6.39 -8.14 -22.22
CA GLU A 325 5.64 -8.52 -23.44
C GLU A 325 4.42 -9.38 -23.08
N GLU A 326 4.57 -10.36 -22.18
CA GLU A 326 3.45 -11.18 -21.72
C GLU A 326 2.37 -10.33 -21.05
N ILE A 327 2.76 -9.39 -20.19
CA ILE A 327 1.83 -8.46 -19.54
C ILE A 327 1.12 -7.57 -20.57
N ALA A 328 1.84 -7.09 -21.59
CA ALA A 328 1.26 -6.24 -22.63
C ALA A 328 0.15 -6.92 -23.44
N ARG A 329 0.20 -8.25 -23.57
CA ARG A 329 -0.83 -9.03 -24.29
C ARG A 329 -2.18 -9.09 -23.57
N PHE A 330 -2.24 -8.76 -22.27
CA PHE A 330 -3.47 -8.76 -21.48
C PHE A 330 -4.08 -7.36 -21.30
N ILE A 331 -3.55 -6.36 -21.95
CA ILE A 331 -4.04 -4.98 -21.94
C ILE A 331 -4.95 -4.71 -23.13
#